data_5627784599eb0795f5eaf1e819e7b879
#
_entry.id   5627784599eb0795f5eaf1e819e7b879
#
_cell.length_a   1.000
_cell.length_b   1.000
_cell.length_c   1.000
_cell.angle_alpha   90.00
_cell.angle_beta   90.00
_cell.angle_gamma   90.00
#
_symmetry.space_group_name_H-M   'P 1'
#
loop_
_entity.id
_entity.type
_entity.pdbx_description
1 polymer ?
#
loop_
_entity_poly.entity_id
_entity_poly.type
_entity_poly.pdbx_seq_one_letter_code
_entity_poly.pdbx_strand_id
1 'polypeptide(L)'
;CRDDQDGFYTIGAPGQTVTLPPGATDASLTPYHVDRGKLFVHERFGGHNIIDADIIAANIELTRFPVPEDSDYQETGDYPGLVRAADLIGQLADPHHMRKFPALFYEFVETGTSIRLGYKTPGDLRDAYPAFYWNVVNRYIQDGVRHLRVTQEGKQWIANLYSHVFAVEHHEPWNPGSQP
;
A
#
# COMPACT_ATOMS: atom_id res chain seq x y z
N CYS A 1 -10.24 -4.14 8.17
CA CYS A 1 -9.82 -5.23 9.07
C CYS A 1 -10.89 -5.44 10.13
N ARG A 2 -11.06 -6.68 10.58
CA ARG A 2 -11.97 -7.01 11.67
C ARG A 2 -11.28 -6.72 13.00
N ASP A 3 -11.94 -5.95 13.87
CA ASP A 3 -11.51 -5.78 15.25
C ASP A 3 -12.16 -6.86 16.09
N ASP A 4 -11.35 -7.62 16.82
CA ASP A 4 -11.84 -8.57 17.80
C ASP A 4 -12.05 -7.88 19.15
N GLN A 5 -12.99 -8.36 19.93
CA GLN A 5 -13.28 -7.78 21.24
C GLN A 5 -12.08 -7.98 22.19
N ASP A 6 -11.96 -7.08 23.16
CA ASP A 6 -10.98 -7.15 24.25
C ASP A 6 -9.49 -6.94 23.86
N GLY A 7 -9.22 -6.28 22.73
CA GLY A 7 -7.84 -5.98 22.30
C GLY A 7 -7.06 -7.16 21.75
N PHE A 8 -7.72 -8.28 21.48
CA PHE A 8 -7.18 -9.41 20.77
C PHE A 8 -7.61 -9.36 19.30
N TYR A 9 -6.64 -9.47 18.39
CA TYR A 9 -6.88 -9.39 16.96
C TYR A 9 -6.51 -10.72 16.29
N THR A 10 -7.46 -11.34 15.61
CA THR A 10 -7.21 -12.58 14.85
C THR A 10 -6.31 -12.31 13.65
N ILE A 11 -5.26 -13.11 13.45
CA ILE A 11 -4.18 -12.88 12.48
C ILE A 11 -4.00 -14.01 11.46
N GLY A 12 -5.02 -14.46 10.82
CA GLY A 12 -4.90 -15.44 9.76
C GLY A 12 -5.64 -16.74 10.07
N ALA A 13 -5.05 -17.70 10.78
CA ALA A 13 -5.74 -18.94 11.12
C ALA A 13 -6.71 -18.75 12.32
N PRO A 14 -7.81 -19.50 12.37
CA PRO A 14 -8.70 -19.49 13.52
C PRO A 14 -7.96 -19.76 14.84
N GLY A 15 -8.14 -18.90 15.83
CA GLY A 15 -7.50 -19.01 17.14
C GLY A 15 -6.08 -18.41 17.24
N GLN A 16 -5.48 -17.97 16.15
CA GLN A 16 -4.26 -17.19 16.19
C GLN A 16 -4.60 -15.71 16.41
N THR A 17 -4.17 -15.16 17.55
CA THR A 17 -4.42 -13.76 17.90
C THR A 17 -3.13 -13.04 18.25
N VAL A 18 -3.13 -11.72 18.06
CA VAL A 18 -2.11 -10.80 18.54
C VAL A 18 -2.75 -9.75 19.43
N THR A 19 -2.03 -9.35 20.47
CA THR A 19 -2.42 -8.23 21.34
C THR A 19 -1.56 -7.04 21.00
N LEU A 20 -2.19 -5.89 20.79
CA LEU A 20 -1.44 -4.66 20.54
C LEU A 20 -0.89 -4.09 21.85
N PRO A 21 0.34 -3.51 21.85
CA PRO A 21 0.86 -2.78 22.97
C PRO A 21 -0.04 -1.60 23.36
N PRO A 22 -0.06 -1.17 24.63
CA PRO A 22 -0.77 0.03 25.02
C PRO A 22 -0.32 1.26 24.20
N GLY A 23 -1.27 1.97 23.60
CA GLY A 23 -1.00 3.14 22.76
C GLY A 23 -0.61 2.83 21.32
N ALA A 24 -0.56 1.57 20.92
CA ALA A 24 -0.37 1.18 19.52
C ALA A 24 -1.57 1.61 18.66
N THR A 25 -1.26 1.93 17.43
CA THR A 25 -2.28 2.20 16.40
C THR A 25 -2.52 0.97 15.53
N ASP A 26 -3.44 1.08 14.56
CA ASP A 26 -3.66 0.03 13.56
C ASP A 26 -2.42 -0.27 12.71
N ALA A 27 -1.42 0.61 12.69
CA ALA A 27 -0.13 0.37 12.04
C ALA A 27 0.56 -0.91 12.54
N SER A 28 0.41 -1.23 13.83
CA SER A 28 0.92 -2.48 14.42
C SER A 28 0.27 -3.75 13.83
N LEU A 29 -0.89 -3.63 13.18
CA LEU A 29 -1.54 -4.73 12.46
C LEU A 29 -1.11 -4.86 10.98
N THR A 30 -0.31 -3.91 10.48
CA THR A 30 0.17 -3.91 9.09
C THR A 30 0.81 -5.25 8.66
N PRO A 31 1.62 -5.94 9.47
CA PRO A 31 2.18 -7.24 9.06
C PRO A 31 1.13 -8.33 8.81
N TYR A 32 -0.07 -8.17 9.36
CA TYR A 32 -1.13 -9.17 9.33
C TYR A 32 -2.31 -8.77 8.42
N HIS A 33 -2.30 -7.58 7.81
CA HIS A 33 -3.48 -7.01 7.16
C HIS A 33 -4.00 -7.88 5.99
N VAL A 34 -3.12 -8.49 5.20
CA VAL A 34 -3.48 -9.37 4.10
C VAL A 34 -4.18 -10.63 4.62
N ASP A 35 -3.59 -11.30 5.61
CA ASP A 35 -4.14 -12.53 6.17
C ASP A 35 -5.46 -12.28 6.91
N ARG A 36 -5.56 -11.15 7.62
CA ARG A 36 -6.81 -10.67 8.23
C ARG A 36 -7.88 -10.34 7.18
N GLY A 37 -7.50 -9.73 6.07
CA GLY A 37 -8.39 -9.45 4.94
C GLY A 37 -8.96 -10.72 4.33
N LYS A 38 -8.12 -11.74 4.11
CA LYS A 38 -8.52 -13.06 3.60
C LYS A 38 -9.48 -13.76 4.58
N LEU A 39 -9.13 -13.76 5.86
CA LEU A 39 -9.99 -14.33 6.91
C LEU A 39 -11.38 -13.66 6.92
N PHE A 40 -11.42 -12.33 6.89
CA PHE A 40 -12.68 -11.59 6.83
C PHE A 40 -13.54 -11.97 5.62
N VAL A 41 -12.92 -12.12 4.44
CA VAL A 41 -13.64 -12.51 3.22
C VAL A 41 -14.23 -13.90 3.35
N HIS A 42 -13.47 -14.87 3.85
CA HIS A 42 -13.97 -16.24 4.07
C HIS A 42 -15.09 -16.28 5.11
N GLU A 43 -14.97 -15.57 6.21
CA GLU A 43 -16.02 -15.49 7.23
C GLU A 43 -17.29 -14.82 6.73
N ARG A 44 -17.14 -13.77 5.89
CA ARG A 44 -18.27 -12.97 5.42
C ARG A 44 -18.98 -13.57 4.22
N PHE A 45 -18.23 -14.20 3.32
CA PHE A 45 -18.71 -14.64 2.01
C PHE A 45 -18.55 -16.14 1.79
N GLY A 46 -17.97 -16.89 2.74
CA GLY A 46 -17.91 -18.35 2.68
C GLY A 46 -19.30 -18.94 2.53
N GLY A 47 -19.51 -19.71 1.47
CA GLY A 47 -20.83 -20.28 1.14
C GLY A 47 -21.82 -19.33 0.46
N HIS A 48 -21.40 -18.12 0.05
CA HIS A 48 -22.25 -17.22 -0.71
C HIS A 48 -22.44 -17.71 -2.16
N ASN A 49 -23.68 -17.66 -2.69
CA ASN A 49 -24.01 -18.28 -3.98
C ASN A 49 -23.44 -17.58 -5.21
N ILE A 50 -23.06 -16.29 -5.11
CA ILE A 50 -22.61 -15.44 -6.22
C ILE A 50 -21.15 -15.01 -6.02
N ILE A 51 -20.72 -14.83 -4.76
CA ILE A 51 -19.39 -14.37 -4.42
C ILE A 51 -18.53 -15.57 -4.07
N ASP A 52 -17.43 -15.74 -4.81
CA ASP A 52 -16.41 -16.74 -4.52
C ASP A 52 -15.35 -16.13 -3.59
N ALA A 53 -15.37 -16.57 -2.34
CA ALA A 53 -14.46 -16.07 -1.32
C ALA A 53 -12.99 -16.46 -1.60
N ASP A 54 -12.74 -17.62 -2.23
CA ASP A 54 -11.39 -18.08 -2.55
C ASP A 54 -10.75 -17.21 -3.63
N ILE A 55 -11.51 -16.84 -4.66
CA ILE A 55 -11.04 -15.91 -5.70
C ILE A 55 -10.69 -14.55 -5.10
N ILE A 56 -11.56 -14.01 -4.24
CA ILE A 56 -11.27 -12.71 -3.60
C ILE A 56 -10.05 -12.82 -2.69
N ALA A 57 -9.92 -13.89 -1.91
CA ALA A 57 -8.77 -14.10 -1.04
C ALA A 57 -7.46 -14.22 -1.83
N ALA A 58 -7.47 -14.90 -2.98
CA ALA A 58 -6.33 -14.98 -3.90
C ALA A 58 -5.94 -13.59 -4.45
N ASN A 59 -6.93 -12.76 -4.82
CA ASN A 59 -6.68 -11.39 -5.25
C ASN A 59 -6.06 -10.53 -4.12
N ILE A 60 -6.57 -10.65 -2.89
CA ILE A 60 -6.04 -9.95 -1.71
C ILE A 60 -4.60 -10.41 -1.43
N GLU A 61 -4.25 -11.67 -1.61
CA GLU A 61 -2.89 -12.15 -1.37
C GLU A 61 -1.85 -11.38 -2.19
N LEU A 62 -2.14 -11.03 -3.44
CA LEU A 62 -1.20 -10.29 -4.28
C LEU A 62 -1.02 -8.82 -3.89
N THR A 63 -1.86 -8.27 -3.00
CA THR A 63 -1.63 -6.93 -2.43
C THR A 63 -0.58 -6.92 -1.31
N ARG A 64 -0.02 -8.09 -0.97
CA ARG A 64 1.06 -8.20 0.02
C ARG A 64 2.26 -7.35 -0.37
N PHE A 65 2.71 -6.52 0.59
CA PHE A 65 3.84 -5.63 0.36
C PHE A 65 4.81 -5.66 1.58
N PRO A 66 6.14 -5.72 1.39
CA PRO A 66 6.84 -5.86 0.09
C PRO A 66 6.40 -7.10 -0.70
N VAL A 67 6.40 -6.98 -2.03
CA VAL A 67 6.00 -8.11 -2.90
C VAL A 67 6.98 -9.26 -2.71
N PRO A 68 6.52 -10.48 -2.40
CA PRO A 68 7.38 -11.64 -2.29
C PRO A 68 8.13 -11.95 -3.60
N GLU A 69 9.32 -12.55 -3.49
CA GLU A 69 10.17 -12.86 -4.66
C GLU A 69 9.71 -14.10 -5.43
N ASP A 70 8.82 -14.91 -4.84
CA ASP A 70 8.30 -16.12 -5.45
C ASP A 70 7.63 -15.84 -6.80
N SER A 71 7.72 -16.79 -7.73
CA SER A 71 7.18 -16.66 -9.09
C SER A 71 5.70 -16.32 -9.14
N ASP A 72 4.93 -16.83 -8.18
CA ASP A 72 3.48 -16.66 -8.10
C ASP A 72 3.05 -15.20 -7.84
N TYR A 73 4.00 -14.36 -7.37
CA TYR A 73 3.78 -12.93 -7.14
C TYR A 73 4.28 -12.04 -8.28
N GLN A 74 4.85 -12.60 -9.34
CA GLN A 74 5.48 -11.78 -10.38
C GLN A 74 4.53 -11.43 -11.54
N GLU A 75 3.41 -12.15 -11.69
CA GLU A 75 2.41 -11.84 -12.73
C GLU A 75 1.72 -10.50 -12.45
N THR A 76 1.51 -9.71 -13.50
CA THR A 76 0.95 -8.35 -13.42
C THR A 76 -0.30 -8.15 -14.27
N GLY A 77 -0.52 -9.01 -15.27
CA GLY A 77 -1.61 -8.86 -16.23
C GLY A 77 -2.87 -9.68 -15.91
N ASP A 78 -2.80 -10.57 -14.93
CA ASP A 78 -3.93 -11.34 -14.44
C ASP A 78 -4.80 -10.54 -13.45
N TYR A 79 -5.94 -11.09 -13.03
CA TYR A 79 -6.82 -10.39 -12.09
C TYR A 79 -6.14 -10.05 -10.76
N PRO A 80 -5.43 -10.95 -10.08
CA PRO A 80 -4.71 -10.64 -8.84
C PRO A 80 -3.64 -9.54 -9.04
N GLY A 81 -2.88 -9.59 -10.14
CA GLY A 81 -1.89 -8.57 -10.49
C GLY A 81 -2.52 -7.21 -10.74
N LEU A 82 -3.68 -7.17 -11.41
CA LEU A 82 -4.44 -5.93 -11.62
C LEU A 82 -5.02 -5.37 -10.31
N VAL A 83 -5.44 -6.24 -9.37
CA VAL A 83 -5.89 -5.79 -8.03
C VAL A 83 -4.73 -5.16 -7.26
N ARG A 84 -3.54 -5.75 -7.29
CA ARG A 84 -2.33 -5.13 -6.74
C ARG A 84 -2.02 -3.78 -7.39
N ALA A 85 -2.10 -3.70 -8.72
CA ALA A 85 -1.88 -2.45 -9.44
C ALA A 85 -2.90 -1.38 -9.02
N ALA A 86 -4.17 -1.75 -8.85
CA ALA A 86 -5.23 -0.84 -8.40
C ALA A 86 -4.98 -0.35 -6.97
N ASP A 87 -4.55 -1.23 -6.06
CA ASP A 87 -4.20 -0.87 -4.68
C ASP A 87 -3.03 0.14 -4.66
N LEU A 88 -1.93 -0.15 -5.34
CA LEU A 88 -0.77 0.73 -5.42
C LEU A 88 -1.10 2.08 -6.09
N ILE A 89 -1.81 2.07 -7.21
CA ILE A 89 -2.19 3.30 -7.91
C ILE A 89 -3.16 4.11 -7.04
N GLY A 90 -4.14 3.46 -6.39
CA GLY A 90 -5.11 4.13 -5.53
C GLY A 90 -4.46 4.89 -4.38
N GLN A 91 -3.41 4.32 -3.78
CA GLN A 91 -2.64 4.97 -2.73
C GLN A 91 -1.74 6.10 -3.26
N LEU A 92 -0.97 5.82 -4.32
CA LEU A 92 0.08 6.72 -4.80
C LEU A 92 -0.43 7.86 -5.68
N ALA A 93 -1.58 7.70 -6.34
CA ALA A 93 -2.23 8.72 -7.16
C ALA A 93 -3.29 9.54 -6.39
N ASP A 94 -3.49 9.27 -5.10
CA ASP A 94 -4.39 10.06 -4.25
C ASP A 94 -3.94 11.54 -4.27
N PRO A 95 -4.81 12.50 -4.58
CA PRO A 95 -4.47 13.94 -4.58
C PRO A 95 -3.84 14.45 -3.28
N HIS A 96 -4.10 13.74 -2.16
CA HIS A 96 -3.55 14.07 -0.85
C HIS A 96 -2.33 13.22 -0.46
N HIS A 97 -1.81 12.40 -1.39
CA HIS A 97 -0.69 11.49 -1.11
C HIS A 97 0.48 12.19 -0.40
N MET A 98 0.93 13.33 -0.92
CA MET A 98 2.05 14.08 -0.36
C MET A 98 1.81 14.56 1.08
N ARG A 99 0.56 14.80 1.47
CA ARG A 99 0.18 15.21 2.83
C ARG A 99 0.20 14.06 3.83
N LYS A 100 0.19 12.82 3.35
CA LYS A 100 0.16 11.61 4.19
C LYS A 100 1.55 11.17 4.65
N PHE A 101 2.63 11.68 4.08
CA PHE A 101 4.00 11.28 4.44
C PHE A 101 4.31 11.41 5.94
N PRO A 102 3.92 12.48 6.65
CA PRO A 102 4.16 12.55 8.08
C PRO A 102 3.46 11.41 8.86
N ALA A 103 2.18 11.14 8.54
CA ALA A 103 1.44 10.04 9.18
C ALA A 103 2.10 8.68 8.89
N LEU A 104 2.40 8.40 7.62
CA LEU A 104 3.07 7.18 7.19
C LEU A 104 4.45 7.02 7.87
N PHE A 105 5.19 8.09 8.04
CA PHE A 105 6.47 8.04 8.75
C PHE A 105 6.30 7.58 10.21
N TYR A 106 5.29 8.09 10.92
CA TYR A 106 5.04 7.67 12.29
C TYR A 106 4.53 6.22 12.40
N GLU A 107 3.78 5.74 11.42
CA GLU A 107 3.45 4.31 11.30
C GLU A 107 4.73 3.47 11.08
N PHE A 108 5.68 3.96 10.28
CA PHE A 108 6.97 3.31 10.09
C PHE A 108 7.83 3.33 11.37
N VAL A 109 7.74 4.37 12.18
CA VAL A 109 8.39 4.42 13.50
C VAL A 109 7.78 3.36 14.42
N GLU A 110 6.46 3.28 14.50
CA GLU A 110 5.74 2.31 15.33
C GLU A 110 6.11 0.86 14.97
N THR A 111 6.20 0.56 13.67
CA THR A 111 6.52 -0.78 13.18
C THR A 111 8.02 -1.10 13.10
N GLY A 112 8.88 -0.15 13.46
CA GLY A 112 10.34 -0.26 13.33
C GLY A 112 10.84 -0.20 11.88
N THR A 113 9.95 0.05 10.92
CA THR A 113 10.28 0.13 9.48
C THR A 113 11.19 1.31 9.17
N SER A 114 10.99 2.47 9.85
CA SER A 114 11.84 3.65 9.70
C SER A 114 13.32 3.36 9.99
N ILE A 115 13.59 2.62 11.06
CA ILE A 115 14.96 2.23 11.44
C ILE A 115 15.54 1.30 10.39
N ARG A 116 14.78 0.30 9.94
CA ARG A 116 15.22 -0.69 8.95
C ARG A 116 15.56 -0.05 7.59
N LEU A 117 14.82 0.99 7.21
CA LEU A 117 15.04 1.73 5.96
C LEU A 117 15.96 2.95 6.10
N GLY A 118 16.38 3.28 7.33
CA GLY A 118 17.28 4.39 7.60
C GLY A 118 16.63 5.77 7.61
N TYR A 119 15.28 5.85 7.64
CA TYR A 119 14.56 7.12 7.68
C TYR A 119 14.51 7.68 9.11
N LYS A 120 14.92 8.92 9.27
CA LYS A 120 14.97 9.66 10.56
C LYS A 120 13.86 10.70 10.65
N THR A 121 13.37 11.18 9.53
CA THR A 121 12.37 12.25 9.43
C THR A 121 11.33 11.92 8.36
N PRO A 122 10.13 12.55 8.42
CA PRO A 122 9.17 12.48 7.31
C PRO A 122 9.74 12.99 5.97
N GLY A 123 10.72 13.90 6.03
CA GLY A 123 11.44 14.39 4.87
C GLY A 123 12.24 13.30 4.17
N ASP A 124 12.97 12.48 4.92
CA ASP A 124 13.75 11.37 4.35
C ASP A 124 12.85 10.38 3.62
N LEU A 125 11.68 10.07 4.19
CA LEU A 125 10.70 9.20 3.56
C LEU A 125 10.16 9.80 2.25
N ARG A 126 9.84 11.10 2.25
CA ARG A 126 9.39 11.82 1.06
C ARG A 126 10.48 11.83 -0.02
N ASP A 127 11.70 12.16 0.35
CA ASP A 127 12.81 12.30 -0.59
C ASP A 127 13.21 10.93 -1.21
N ALA A 128 12.94 9.82 -0.52
CA ALA A 128 13.09 8.47 -1.04
C ALA A 128 11.97 8.02 -1.99
N TYR A 129 10.86 8.77 -2.07
CA TYR A 129 9.68 8.36 -2.83
C TYR A 129 9.91 8.12 -4.32
N PRO A 130 10.66 8.96 -5.09
CA PRO A 130 10.93 8.69 -6.49
C PRO A 130 11.69 7.36 -6.70
N ALA A 131 12.71 7.11 -5.90
CA ALA A 131 13.46 5.86 -5.97
C ALA A 131 12.58 4.64 -5.65
N PHE A 132 11.72 4.74 -4.65
CA PHE A 132 10.72 3.73 -4.33
C PHE A 132 9.75 3.49 -5.52
N TYR A 133 9.24 4.58 -6.10
CA TYR A 133 8.35 4.48 -7.25
C TYR A 133 9.01 3.77 -8.44
N TRP A 134 10.17 4.23 -8.87
CA TRP A 134 10.83 3.70 -10.06
C TRP A 134 11.39 2.29 -9.89
N ASN A 135 11.98 2.01 -8.74
CA ASN A 135 12.68 0.74 -8.52
C ASN A 135 11.78 -0.38 -8.00
N VAL A 136 10.68 -0.03 -7.32
CA VAL A 136 9.82 -1.01 -6.66
C VAL A 136 8.44 -1.07 -7.29
N VAL A 137 7.72 0.07 -7.35
CA VAL A 137 6.30 0.10 -7.72
C VAL A 137 6.08 -0.02 -9.22
N ASN A 138 6.85 0.73 -10.01
CA ASN A 138 6.60 0.94 -11.43
C ASN A 138 6.37 -0.36 -12.22
N ARG A 139 7.13 -1.41 -11.96
CA ARG A 139 7.00 -2.69 -12.65
C ARG A 139 5.67 -3.38 -12.41
N TYR A 140 5.05 -3.19 -11.24
CA TYR A 140 3.81 -3.86 -10.85
C TYR A 140 2.54 -3.14 -11.29
N ILE A 141 2.63 -1.89 -11.74
CA ILE A 141 1.47 -1.08 -12.08
C ILE A 141 1.26 -0.87 -13.58
N GLN A 142 2.20 -1.29 -14.44
CA GLN A 142 2.16 -0.96 -15.87
C GLN A 142 0.92 -1.51 -16.59
N ASP A 143 0.46 -2.70 -16.25
CA ASP A 143 -0.76 -3.27 -16.82
C ASP A 143 -2.01 -2.48 -16.35
N GLY A 144 -2.08 -2.12 -15.07
CA GLY A 144 -3.12 -1.24 -14.54
C GLY A 144 -3.14 0.13 -15.22
N VAL A 145 -1.97 0.75 -15.38
CA VAL A 145 -1.83 2.02 -16.12
C VAL A 145 -2.32 1.90 -17.56
N ARG A 146 -2.04 0.77 -18.25
CA ARG A 146 -2.53 0.51 -19.61
C ARG A 146 -4.05 0.51 -19.65
N HIS A 147 -4.72 -0.11 -18.68
CA HIS A 147 -6.18 -0.10 -18.58
C HIS A 147 -6.73 1.29 -18.27
N LEU A 148 -6.10 2.05 -17.38
CA LEU A 148 -6.55 3.40 -17.03
C LEU A 148 -6.47 4.40 -18.18
N ARG A 149 -5.54 4.23 -19.13
CA ARG A 149 -5.34 5.16 -20.26
C ARG A 149 -6.55 5.31 -21.18
N VAL A 150 -7.51 4.38 -21.16
CA VAL A 150 -8.65 4.39 -22.07
C VAL A 150 -9.78 5.34 -21.66
N THR A 151 -9.76 5.83 -20.39
CA THR A 151 -10.78 6.75 -19.87
C THR A 151 -10.18 8.08 -19.46
N GLN A 152 -10.99 9.15 -19.42
CA GLN A 152 -10.52 10.46 -18.95
C GLN A 152 -10.22 10.45 -17.47
N GLU A 153 -11.03 9.76 -16.67
CA GLU A 153 -10.80 9.58 -15.24
C GLU A 153 -9.49 8.82 -15.00
N GLY A 154 -9.27 7.72 -15.71
CA GLY A 154 -8.03 6.96 -15.59
C GLY A 154 -6.78 7.78 -15.98
N LYS A 155 -6.88 8.65 -17.00
CA LYS A 155 -5.79 9.58 -17.35
C LYS A 155 -5.52 10.58 -16.22
N GLN A 156 -6.55 10.99 -15.49
CA GLN A 156 -6.36 11.88 -14.33
C GLN A 156 -5.61 11.17 -13.20
N TRP A 157 -5.95 9.91 -12.92
CA TRP A 157 -5.20 9.10 -11.95
C TRP A 157 -3.73 8.94 -12.34
N ILE A 158 -3.45 8.68 -13.62
CA ILE A 158 -2.09 8.59 -14.14
C ILE A 158 -1.36 9.92 -14.01
N ALA A 159 -2.02 11.05 -14.31
CA ALA A 159 -1.44 12.38 -14.17
C ALA A 159 -1.08 12.68 -12.71
N ASN A 160 -1.97 12.38 -11.76
CA ASN A 160 -1.70 12.55 -10.33
C ASN A 160 -0.49 11.72 -9.90
N LEU A 161 -0.44 10.44 -10.29
CA LEU A 161 0.63 9.52 -9.97
C LEU A 161 2.00 10.08 -10.38
N TYR A 162 2.14 10.49 -11.64
CA TYR A 162 3.40 11.05 -12.14
C TYR A 162 3.70 12.43 -11.59
N SER A 163 2.68 13.26 -11.31
CA SER A 163 2.90 14.58 -10.74
C SER A 163 3.51 14.51 -9.33
N HIS A 164 3.16 13.52 -8.55
CA HIS A 164 3.76 13.33 -7.22
C HIS A 164 5.23 12.96 -7.31
N VAL A 165 5.59 12.06 -8.21
CA VAL A 165 7.00 11.69 -8.45
C VAL A 165 7.79 12.90 -8.92
N PHE A 166 7.28 13.60 -9.95
CA PHE A 166 7.92 14.79 -10.51
C PHE A 166 8.11 15.88 -9.46
N ALA A 167 7.09 16.13 -8.63
CA ALA A 167 7.15 17.17 -7.60
C ALA A 167 8.26 16.93 -6.58
N VAL A 168 8.55 15.66 -6.24
CA VAL A 168 9.65 15.34 -5.32
C VAL A 168 11.00 15.39 -6.03
N GLU A 169 11.10 14.87 -7.25
CA GLU A 169 12.35 14.87 -8.04
C GLU A 169 12.85 16.30 -8.35
N HIS A 170 11.92 17.25 -8.51
CA HIS A 170 12.23 18.63 -8.89
C HIS A 170 11.96 19.62 -7.75
N HIS A 171 11.85 19.13 -6.51
CA HIS A 171 11.72 19.97 -5.35
C HIS A 171 13.05 20.67 -5.07
N GLU A 172 13.21 21.89 -5.60
CA GLU A 172 14.28 22.77 -5.13
C GLU A 172 13.92 23.25 -3.71
N PRO A 173 14.79 23.02 -2.71
CA PRO A 173 14.58 23.61 -1.40
C PRO A 173 14.54 25.12 -1.59
N TRP A 174 13.45 25.75 -1.13
CA TRP A 174 13.34 27.21 -1.17
C TRP A 174 14.59 27.85 -0.55
N ASN A 175 15.39 28.51 -1.38
CA ASN A 175 16.59 29.24 -0.95
C ASN A 175 16.28 30.74 -0.95
N PRO A 176 16.09 31.37 0.24
CA PRO A 176 15.76 32.79 0.32
C PRO A 176 16.85 33.71 -0.22
N GLY A 177 18.05 33.20 -0.51
CA GLY A 177 19.18 33.97 -1.07
C GLY A 177 19.28 33.97 -2.60
N SER A 178 18.39 33.28 -3.34
CA SER A 178 18.42 33.16 -4.80
C SER A 178 17.40 34.08 -5.52
N GLN A 179 17.05 35.23 -4.95
CA GLN A 179 16.35 36.23 -5.74
C GLN A 179 17.34 37.02 -6.59
N PRO A 180 17.06 37.17 -7.91
CA PRO A 180 17.89 38.00 -8.81
C PRO A 180 17.87 39.47 -8.46
#